data_571c0a236989666e655b866f68e90fcb
#
_entry.id   571c0a236989666e655b866f68e90fcb
#
_cell.length_a   1.000
_cell.length_b   1.000
_cell.length_c   1.000
_cell.angle_alpha   90.00
_cell.angle_beta   90.00
_cell.angle_gamma   90.00
#
_symmetry.space_group_name_H-M   'P 1'
#
loop_
_entity.id
_entity.type
_entity.pdbx_description
1 polymer ?
#
loop_
_entity_poly.entity_id
_entity_poly.type
_entity_poly.pdbx_seq_one_letter_code
_entity_poly.pdbx_strand_id
1 'polypeptide(L)'
;MIRLFLTKIFIIFSISQPIASDDNENAFNFINENAVYFLTIIKTEGSKYDEKPDEFKEKLKNIWEPMVDVSLVSRLILSKAYRTATEEQILLFQTRTKKLLLDTYITALLEFEDYELETSRKIKENKNKTLEVEINFFSASDSFKAKFTLYKNKQGELKIINIIIDGINLGLTFRNQFQDNLKNENYDLDKAIETWKPLYID
;
A
#
# COMPACT_ATOMS: atom_id res chain seq x y z
N MET A 1 -43.70 -55.07 34.57
CA MET A 1 -43.05 -53.80 34.90
C MET A 1 -41.96 -53.54 33.86
N ILE A 2 -42.27 -52.74 32.83
CA ILE A 2 -41.36 -52.38 31.74
C ILE A 2 -40.91 -50.96 31.98
N ARG A 3 -39.61 -50.78 32.33
CA ARG A 3 -39.00 -49.46 32.46
C ARG A 3 -38.56 -48.96 31.10
N LEU A 4 -39.25 -47.91 30.60
CA LEU A 4 -38.85 -47.18 29.43
C LEU A 4 -37.66 -46.27 29.77
N PHE A 5 -36.50 -46.52 29.14
CA PHE A 5 -35.32 -45.62 29.19
C PHE A 5 -35.49 -44.56 28.07
N LEU A 6 -35.83 -43.36 28.46
CA LEU A 6 -35.81 -42.18 27.56
C LEU A 6 -34.40 -41.64 27.46
N THR A 7 -33.67 -42.00 26.41
CA THR A 7 -32.38 -41.44 26.08
C THR A 7 -32.62 -40.05 25.43
N LYS A 8 -32.31 -38.97 26.16
CA LYS A 8 -32.28 -37.61 25.61
C LYS A 8 -31.07 -37.46 24.70
N ILE A 9 -31.27 -37.43 23.40
CA ILE A 9 -30.25 -37.04 22.41
C ILE A 9 -30.11 -35.51 22.49
N PHE A 10 -28.98 -35.07 23.02
CA PHE A 10 -28.57 -33.65 23.04
C PHE A 10 -27.90 -33.37 21.70
N ILE A 11 -28.65 -32.81 20.75
CA ILE A 11 -28.10 -32.32 19.48
C ILE A 11 -27.36 -31.01 19.81
N ILE A 12 -26.03 -31.09 19.91
CA ILE A 12 -25.16 -29.89 19.97
C ILE A 12 -25.15 -29.30 18.56
N PHE A 13 -25.91 -28.24 18.37
CA PHE A 13 -25.86 -27.43 17.16
C PHE A 13 -24.58 -26.59 17.28
N SER A 14 -23.45 -27.08 16.73
CA SER A 14 -22.24 -26.32 16.57
C SER A 14 -22.52 -25.22 15.53
N ILE A 15 -22.79 -24.02 16.03
CA ILE A 15 -22.82 -22.82 15.19
C ILE A 15 -21.36 -22.56 14.80
N SER A 16 -20.93 -23.09 13.66
CA SER A 16 -19.69 -22.66 13.03
C SER A 16 -19.89 -21.23 12.58
N GLN A 17 -19.42 -20.28 13.39
CA GLN A 17 -19.24 -18.91 12.91
C GLN A 17 -18.26 -18.99 11.73
N PRO A 18 -18.51 -18.27 10.61
CA PRO A 18 -17.50 -18.14 9.59
C PRO A 18 -16.30 -17.45 10.24
N ILE A 19 -15.21 -18.18 10.44
CA ILE A 19 -13.92 -17.62 10.81
C ILE A 19 -13.58 -16.76 9.59
N ALA A 20 -13.64 -15.43 9.75
CA ALA A 20 -13.01 -14.52 8.79
C ALA A 20 -11.61 -15.09 8.58
N SER A 21 -11.21 -15.34 7.31
CA SER A 21 -9.94 -16.01 7.07
C SER A 21 -8.87 -15.22 7.82
N ASP A 22 -7.97 -15.90 8.49
CA ASP A 22 -6.83 -15.30 9.23
C ASP A 22 -6.11 -14.22 8.37
N ASP A 23 -6.13 -14.41 7.06
CA ASP A 23 -5.58 -13.48 6.07
C ASP A 23 -6.30 -12.14 6.00
N ASN A 24 -7.62 -12.08 6.19
CA ASN A 24 -8.37 -10.84 6.18
C ASN A 24 -8.10 -10.00 7.43
N GLU A 25 -8.06 -10.63 8.60
CA GLU A 25 -7.73 -9.95 9.85
C GLU A 25 -6.27 -9.46 9.83
N ASN A 26 -5.35 -10.29 9.33
CA ASN A 26 -3.96 -9.91 9.17
C ASN A 26 -3.80 -8.72 8.19
N ALA A 27 -4.54 -8.69 7.07
CA ALA A 27 -4.50 -7.60 6.11
C ALA A 27 -5.07 -6.30 6.71
N PHE A 28 -6.17 -6.40 7.46
CA PHE A 28 -6.74 -5.27 8.19
C PHE A 28 -5.73 -4.69 9.18
N ASN A 29 -5.19 -5.53 10.06
CA ASN A 29 -4.25 -5.10 11.10
C ASN A 29 -2.99 -4.51 10.48
N PHE A 30 -2.42 -5.15 9.44
CA PHE A 30 -1.24 -4.67 8.73
C PHE A 30 -1.42 -3.25 8.19
N ILE A 31 -2.53 -2.95 7.53
CA ILE A 31 -2.79 -1.62 6.99
C ILE A 31 -3.18 -0.64 8.10
N ASN A 32 -4.09 -1.02 9.00
CA ASN A 32 -4.60 -0.14 10.04
C ASN A 32 -3.51 0.35 11.00
N GLU A 33 -2.70 -0.56 11.53
CA GLU A 33 -1.65 -0.21 12.50
C GLU A 33 -0.60 0.71 11.89
N ASN A 34 -0.15 0.39 10.67
CA ASN A 34 0.85 1.21 9.99
C ASN A 34 0.28 2.57 9.54
N ALA A 35 -0.97 2.65 9.08
CA ALA A 35 -1.60 3.90 8.72
C ALA A 35 -1.83 4.82 9.94
N VAL A 36 -2.28 4.25 11.07
CA VAL A 36 -2.41 5.00 12.33
C VAL A 36 -1.04 5.52 12.78
N TYR A 37 -0.01 4.68 12.74
CA TYR A 37 1.33 5.10 13.13
C TYR A 37 1.89 6.19 12.20
N PHE A 38 1.72 6.04 10.89
CA PHE A 38 2.12 7.02 9.89
C PHE A 38 1.43 8.38 10.11
N LEU A 39 0.11 8.39 10.29
CA LEU A 39 -0.65 9.59 10.57
C LEU A 39 -0.26 10.23 11.92
N THR A 40 0.06 9.42 12.92
CA THR A 40 0.54 9.91 14.23
C THR A 40 1.84 10.70 14.07
N ILE A 41 2.80 10.21 13.26
CA ILE A 41 4.05 10.95 12.99
C ILE A 41 3.76 12.27 12.28
N ILE A 42 2.87 12.27 11.29
CA ILE A 42 2.47 13.51 10.60
C ILE A 42 1.92 14.52 11.61
N LYS A 43 0.98 14.12 12.46
CA LYS A 43 0.35 14.99 13.47
C LYS A 43 1.31 15.52 14.51
N THR A 44 2.25 14.70 14.97
CA THR A 44 3.12 15.06 16.11
C THR A 44 4.41 15.75 15.69
N GLU A 45 4.85 15.53 14.47
CA GLU A 45 6.16 15.96 14.01
C GLU A 45 6.13 16.78 12.70
N GLY A 46 4.98 16.80 11.99
CA GLY A 46 4.85 17.53 10.72
C GLY A 46 5.21 19.01 10.84
N SER A 47 4.81 19.66 11.94
CA SER A 47 5.15 21.07 12.21
C SER A 47 6.65 21.36 12.33
N LYS A 48 7.48 20.32 12.54
CA LYS A 48 8.94 20.44 12.63
C LYS A 48 9.65 20.13 11.30
N TYR A 49 8.90 19.86 10.24
CA TYR A 49 9.45 19.46 8.95
C TYR A 49 10.46 20.47 8.40
N ASP A 50 10.15 21.77 8.47
CA ASP A 50 11.03 22.82 7.96
C ASP A 50 12.36 22.91 8.72
N GLU A 51 12.36 22.54 10.00
CA GLU A 51 13.57 22.54 10.83
C GLU A 51 14.43 21.30 10.63
N LYS A 52 13.77 20.13 10.42
CA LYS A 52 14.41 18.80 10.36
C LYS A 52 13.83 17.91 9.28
N PRO A 53 13.92 18.30 8.00
CA PRO A 53 13.26 17.57 6.91
C PRO A 53 13.79 16.13 6.75
N ASP A 54 15.09 15.91 6.91
CA ASP A 54 15.68 14.58 6.73
C ASP A 54 15.30 13.61 7.86
N GLU A 55 15.20 14.10 9.10
CA GLU A 55 14.76 13.28 10.24
C GLU A 55 13.29 12.84 10.09
N PHE A 56 12.43 13.76 9.66
CA PHE A 56 11.03 13.48 9.41
C PHE A 56 10.85 12.48 8.26
N LYS A 57 11.56 12.69 7.13
CA LYS A 57 11.54 11.77 5.99
C LYS A 57 12.00 10.37 6.36
N GLU A 58 13.06 10.25 7.15
CA GLU A 58 13.58 8.95 7.58
C GLU A 58 12.58 8.20 8.46
N LYS A 59 11.84 8.90 9.35
CA LYS A 59 10.77 8.29 10.14
C LYS A 59 9.65 7.73 9.28
N LEU A 60 9.15 8.50 8.32
CA LEU A 60 8.11 8.03 7.40
C LEU A 60 8.62 6.87 6.53
N LYS A 61 9.84 6.97 6.03
CA LYS A 61 10.49 5.92 5.24
C LYS A 61 10.58 4.59 6.00
N ASN A 62 10.95 4.62 7.27
CA ASN A 62 11.06 3.43 8.11
C ASN A 62 9.73 2.71 8.34
N ILE A 63 8.60 3.39 8.14
CA ILE A 63 7.27 2.77 8.17
C ILE A 63 6.92 2.17 6.80
N TRP A 64 6.95 2.99 5.74
CA TRP A 64 6.41 2.56 4.46
C TRP A 64 7.33 1.59 3.69
N GLU A 65 8.65 1.73 3.82
CA GLU A 65 9.60 0.91 3.05
C GLU A 65 9.45 -0.60 3.32
N PRO A 66 9.32 -1.08 4.57
CA PRO A 66 9.06 -2.49 4.83
C PRO A 66 7.67 -2.96 4.38
N MET A 67 6.70 -2.05 4.22
CA MET A 67 5.35 -2.40 3.79
C MET A 67 5.24 -2.65 2.29
N VAL A 68 6.12 -2.04 1.46
CA VAL A 68 6.01 -2.05 0.00
C VAL A 68 6.98 -3.05 -0.62
N ASP A 69 6.50 -3.87 -1.56
CA ASP A 69 7.40 -4.64 -2.42
C ASP A 69 7.91 -3.75 -3.55
N VAL A 70 8.99 -3.00 -3.26
CA VAL A 70 9.59 -2.09 -4.24
C VAL A 70 10.09 -2.82 -5.48
N SER A 71 10.54 -4.07 -5.35
CA SER A 71 10.99 -4.87 -6.48
C SER A 71 9.83 -5.16 -7.43
N LEU A 72 8.70 -5.62 -6.91
CA LEU A 72 7.51 -5.91 -7.71
C LEU A 72 6.90 -4.62 -8.27
N VAL A 73 6.79 -3.56 -7.46
CA VAL A 73 6.28 -2.25 -7.92
C VAL A 73 7.14 -1.70 -9.06
N SER A 74 8.47 -1.72 -8.93
CA SER A 74 9.38 -1.29 -9.99
C SER A 74 9.22 -2.11 -11.27
N ARG A 75 9.06 -3.43 -11.15
CA ARG A 75 8.75 -4.30 -12.28
C ARG A 75 7.45 -3.92 -12.98
N LEU A 76 6.42 -3.58 -12.21
CA LEU A 76 5.12 -3.17 -12.75
C LEU A 76 5.21 -1.82 -13.48
N ILE A 77 5.99 -0.87 -12.95
CA ILE A 77 6.22 0.44 -13.56
C ILE A 77 7.07 0.32 -14.84
N LEU A 78 8.21 -0.38 -14.79
CA LEU A 78 9.07 -0.63 -15.96
C LEU A 78 8.32 -1.40 -17.06
N SER A 79 7.38 -2.27 -16.69
CA SER A 79 6.50 -3.00 -17.61
C SER A 79 7.28 -3.78 -18.67
N LYS A 80 7.16 -3.43 -19.95
CA LYS A 80 7.86 -4.11 -21.06
C LYS A 80 9.38 -3.92 -20.98
N ALA A 81 9.84 -2.74 -20.56
CA ALA A 81 11.26 -2.43 -20.42
C ALA A 81 11.96 -3.32 -19.38
N TYR A 82 11.24 -3.82 -18.37
CA TYR A 82 11.80 -4.76 -17.39
C TYR A 82 12.40 -6.02 -18.01
N ARG A 83 11.89 -6.46 -19.18
CA ARG A 83 12.38 -7.71 -19.84
C ARG A 83 13.73 -7.55 -20.49
N THR A 84 14.12 -6.33 -20.82
CA THR A 84 15.36 -6.01 -21.52
C THR A 84 16.34 -5.23 -20.63
N ALA A 85 15.88 -4.79 -19.46
CA ALA A 85 16.70 -4.08 -18.48
C ALA A 85 17.75 -5.02 -17.87
N THR A 86 18.95 -4.48 -17.65
CA THR A 86 20.00 -5.13 -16.88
C THR A 86 19.67 -5.13 -15.39
N GLU A 87 20.32 -5.99 -14.61
CA GLU A 87 20.17 -5.98 -13.15
C GLU A 87 20.57 -4.64 -12.54
N GLU A 88 21.61 -3.99 -13.07
CA GLU A 88 22.08 -2.69 -12.64
C GLU A 88 21.02 -1.60 -12.88
N GLN A 89 20.40 -1.57 -14.08
CA GLN A 89 19.31 -0.67 -14.40
C GLN A 89 18.09 -0.89 -13.50
N ILE A 90 17.73 -2.13 -13.21
CA ILE A 90 16.63 -2.46 -12.30
C ILE A 90 16.93 -1.95 -10.89
N LEU A 91 18.13 -2.19 -10.36
CA LEU A 91 18.53 -1.76 -9.03
C LEU A 91 18.57 -0.23 -8.93
N LEU A 92 19.12 0.45 -9.94
CA LEU A 92 19.13 1.91 -10.02
C LEU A 92 17.71 2.46 -10.04
N PHE A 93 16.81 1.89 -10.85
CA PHE A 93 15.42 2.29 -10.91
C PHE A 93 14.70 2.12 -9.56
N GLN A 94 14.91 0.99 -8.88
CA GLN A 94 14.34 0.73 -7.55
C GLN A 94 14.80 1.77 -6.52
N THR A 95 16.10 2.03 -6.48
CA THR A 95 16.70 2.99 -5.55
C THR A 95 16.17 4.40 -5.78
N ARG A 96 16.10 4.83 -7.04
CA ARG A 96 15.55 6.15 -7.41
C ARG A 96 14.06 6.24 -7.11
N THR A 97 13.28 5.20 -7.44
CA THR A 97 11.84 5.16 -7.19
C THR A 97 11.53 5.34 -5.70
N LYS A 98 12.22 4.64 -4.82
CA LYS A 98 12.04 4.81 -3.37
C LYS A 98 12.21 6.26 -2.93
N LYS A 99 13.31 6.89 -3.34
CA LYS A 99 13.62 8.28 -2.98
C LYS A 99 12.60 9.24 -3.59
N LEU A 100 12.32 9.11 -4.88
CA LEU A 100 11.46 10.04 -5.62
C LEU A 100 10.02 10.02 -5.11
N LEU A 101 9.46 8.85 -4.78
CA LEU A 101 8.11 8.77 -4.26
C LEU A 101 7.97 9.53 -2.93
N LEU A 102 8.90 9.33 -2.00
CA LEU A 102 8.88 10.04 -0.74
C LEU A 102 9.08 11.56 -0.94
N ASP A 103 10.12 11.96 -1.70
CA ASP A 103 10.42 13.38 -1.93
C ASP A 103 9.28 14.12 -2.66
N THR A 104 8.57 13.44 -3.58
CA THR A 104 7.48 14.04 -4.34
C THR A 104 6.24 14.26 -3.49
N TYR A 105 5.90 13.32 -2.61
CA TYR A 105 4.62 13.36 -1.89
C TYR A 105 4.73 13.83 -0.45
N ILE A 106 5.94 14.09 0.07
CA ILE A 106 6.14 14.49 1.47
C ILE A 106 5.34 15.73 1.85
N THR A 107 5.31 16.73 0.97
CA THR A 107 4.58 17.98 1.23
C THR A 107 3.07 17.75 1.30
N ALA A 108 2.52 16.94 0.37
CA ALA A 108 1.11 16.57 0.41
C ALA A 108 0.76 15.75 1.66
N LEU A 109 1.69 14.93 2.16
CA LEU A 109 1.45 14.17 3.40
C LEU A 109 1.33 15.07 4.62
N LEU A 110 1.98 16.24 4.64
CA LEU A 110 1.87 17.21 5.73
C LEU A 110 0.47 17.83 5.83
N GLU A 111 -0.27 17.90 4.71
CA GLU A 111 -1.65 18.40 4.68
C GLU A 111 -2.62 17.49 5.45
N PHE A 112 -2.20 16.26 5.80
CA PHE A 112 -3.02 15.29 6.55
C PHE A 112 -2.93 15.46 8.08
N GLU A 113 -2.32 16.52 8.59
CA GLU A 113 -2.19 16.77 10.02
C GLU A 113 -3.56 16.75 10.75
N ASP A 114 -4.60 17.33 10.14
CA ASP A 114 -5.95 17.40 10.71
C ASP A 114 -6.87 16.23 10.35
N TYR A 115 -6.37 15.23 9.57
CA TYR A 115 -7.17 14.10 9.15
C TYR A 115 -7.26 13.03 10.23
N GLU A 116 -8.39 12.33 10.25
CA GLU A 116 -8.61 11.07 10.93
C GLU A 116 -8.74 9.97 9.90
N LEU A 117 -8.66 8.72 10.34
CA LEU A 117 -8.82 7.58 9.46
C LEU A 117 -9.73 6.51 10.05
N GLU A 118 -10.44 5.82 9.16
CA GLU A 118 -11.22 4.63 9.47
C GLU A 118 -10.91 3.53 8.45
N THR A 119 -10.36 2.42 8.93
CA THR A 119 -10.04 1.26 8.09
C THR A 119 -11.26 0.33 7.99
N SER A 120 -11.67 0.02 6.77
CA SER A 120 -12.76 -0.91 6.50
C SER A 120 -12.42 -2.34 6.94
N ARG A 121 -13.29 -2.97 7.73
CA ARG A 121 -13.18 -4.40 8.06
C ARG A 121 -13.62 -5.30 6.91
N LYS A 122 -14.19 -4.73 5.84
CA LYS A 122 -14.60 -5.47 4.65
C LYS A 122 -13.42 -5.60 3.69
N ILE A 123 -12.65 -6.65 3.86
CA ILE A 123 -11.53 -6.97 2.98
C ILE A 123 -12.04 -7.70 1.75
N LYS A 124 -11.59 -7.31 0.56
CA LYS A 124 -11.95 -7.94 -0.70
C LYS A 124 -10.78 -8.78 -1.21
N GLU A 125 -11.02 -10.08 -1.40
CA GLU A 125 -10.08 -10.95 -2.11
C GLU A 125 -10.36 -10.90 -3.62
N ASN A 126 -9.32 -10.65 -4.41
CA ASN A 126 -9.35 -10.65 -5.86
C ASN A 126 -9.06 -12.04 -6.43
N LYS A 127 -9.41 -12.26 -7.71
CA LYS A 127 -9.16 -13.54 -8.42
C LYS A 127 -7.70 -13.97 -8.45
N ASN A 128 -6.77 -13.02 -8.39
CA ASN A 128 -5.32 -13.25 -8.37
C ASN A 128 -4.75 -13.42 -6.95
N LYS A 129 -5.61 -13.64 -5.95
CA LYS A 129 -5.24 -13.83 -4.54
C LYS A 129 -4.62 -12.59 -3.87
N THR A 130 -4.82 -11.41 -4.44
CA THR A 130 -4.50 -10.16 -3.74
C THR A 130 -5.68 -9.73 -2.87
N LEU A 131 -5.37 -9.03 -1.77
CA LEU A 131 -6.35 -8.48 -0.85
C LEU A 131 -6.45 -6.96 -1.05
N GLU A 132 -7.66 -6.42 -1.02
CA GLU A 132 -7.89 -4.98 -1.01
C GLU A 132 -8.37 -4.54 0.37
N VAL A 133 -7.64 -3.59 0.97
CA VAL A 133 -8.02 -2.92 2.21
C VAL A 133 -8.31 -1.45 1.89
N GLU A 134 -9.48 -0.96 2.32
CA GLU A 134 -9.88 0.44 2.12
C GLU A 134 -9.74 1.21 3.44
N ILE A 135 -9.17 2.42 3.36
CA ILE A 135 -9.18 3.43 4.42
C ILE A 135 -9.96 4.63 3.93
N ASN A 136 -10.84 5.15 4.77
CA ASN A 136 -11.41 6.48 4.64
C ASN A 136 -10.57 7.44 5.48
N PHE A 137 -10.05 8.48 4.85
CA PHE A 137 -9.44 9.62 5.52
C PHE A 137 -10.44 10.76 5.51
N PHE A 138 -10.57 11.46 6.63
CA PHE A 138 -11.54 12.54 6.75
C PHE A 138 -11.06 13.62 7.74
N SER A 139 -11.42 14.84 7.43
CA SER A 139 -11.24 16.03 8.28
C SER A 139 -12.58 16.73 8.45
N ALA A 140 -12.59 17.90 9.07
CA ALA A 140 -13.82 18.71 9.21
C ALA A 140 -14.36 19.21 7.86
N SER A 141 -13.52 19.35 6.82
CA SER A 141 -13.86 19.98 5.53
C SER A 141 -13.76 19.06 4.34
N ASP A 142 -13.06 17.91 4.45
CA ASP A 142 -12.76 17.07 3.30
C ASP A 142 -12.67 15.59 3.69
N SER A 143 -12.82 14.70 2.70
CA SER A 143 -12.63 13.27 2.87
C SER A 143 -12.22 12.61 1.56
N PHE A 144 -11.36 11.60 1.64
CA PHE A 144 -10.97 10.78 0.50
C PHE A 144 -10.79 9.32 0.89
N LYS A 145 -10.75 8.44 -0.12
CA LYS A 145 -10.58 7.01 0.07
C LYS A 145 -9.28 6.52 -0.53
N ALA A 146 -8.54 5.75 0.25
CA ALA A 146 -7.38 5.02 -0.23
C ALA A 146 -7.64 3.51 -0.19
N LYS A 147 -7.37 2.82 -1.29
CA LYS A 147 -7.43 1.35 -1.39
C LYS A 147 -6.04 0.80 -1.59
N PHE A 148 -5.63 -0.06 -0.70
CA PHE A 148 -4.33 -0.72 -0.71
C PHE A 148 -4.49 -2.13 -1.28
N THR A 149 -3.73 -2.46 -2.33
CA THR A 149 -3.67 -3.81 -2.85
C THR A 149 -2.48 -4.53 -2.24
N LEU A 150 -2.76 -5.61 -1.53
CA LEU A 150 -1.79 -6.43 -0.82
C LEU A 150 -1.63 -7.80 -1.48
N TYR A 151 -0.44 -8.37 -1.38
CA TYR A 151 -0.21 -9.78 -1.66
C TYR A 151 0.72 -10.38 -0.60
N LYS A 152 0.69 -11.70 -0.47
CA LYS A 152 1.68 -12.43 0.34
C LYS A 152 2.89 -12.77 -0.51
N ASN A 153 4.07 -12.35 -0.06
CA ASN A 153 5.33 -12.72 -0.68
C ASN A 153 5.68 -14.20 -0.40
N LYS A 154 6.80 -14.68 -0.92
CA LYS A 154 7.24 -16.08 -0.74
C LYS A 154 7.54 -16.45 0.72
N GLN A 155 7.79 -15.46 1.56
CA GLN A 155 8.02 -15.60 3.00
C GLN A 155 6.71 -15.60 3.81
N GLY A 156 5.57 -15.40 3.14
CA GLY A 156 4.25 -15.28 3.78
C GLY A 156 3.93 -13.89 4.34
N GLU A 157 4.79 -12.90 4.09
CA GLU A 157 4.58 -11.52 4.54
C GLU A 157 3.65 -10.76 3.62
N LEU A 158 2.77 -9.94 4.19
CA LEU A 158 1.93 -9.01 3.44
C LEU A 158 2.77 -7.83 2.93
N LYS A 159 2.61 -7.49 1.65
CA LYS A 159 3.26 -6.35 1.00
C LYS A 159 2.27 -5.57 0.16
N ILE A 160 2.37 -4.25 0.20
CA ILE A 160 1.62 -3.34 -0.69
C ILE A 160 2.26 -3.38 -2.08
N ILE A 161 1.44 -3.54 -3.12
CA ILE A 161 1.87 -3.51 -4.52
C ILE A 161 1.16 -2.46 -5.34
N ASN A 162 0.08 -1.88 -4.83
CA ASN A 162 -0.63 -0.78 -5.48
C ASN A 162 -1.47 0.00 -4.47
N ILE A 163 -1.69 1.28 -4.76
CA ILE A 163 -2.59 2.16 -4.02
C ILE A 163 -3.50 2.85 -5.03
N ILE A 164 -4.78 2.97 -4.70
CA ILE A 164 -5.78 3.75 -5.46
C ILE A 164 -6.32 4.81 -4.51
N ILE A 165 -6.20 6.08 -4.88
CA ILE A 165 -6.71 7.23 -4.10
C ILE A 165 -7.82 7.88 -4.91
N ASP A 166 -9.04 7.93 -4.38
CA ASP A 166 -10.25 8.47 -5.04
C ASP A 166 -10.44 7.99 -6.49
N GLY A 167 -10.14 6.72 -6.73
CA GLY A 167 -10.23 6.11 -8.07
C GLY A 167 -8.98 6.27 -8.93
N ILE A 168 -8.02 7.09 -8.56
CA ILE A 168 -6.74 7.24 -9.27
C ILE A 168 -5.81 6.09 -8.88
N ASN A 169 -5.47 5.25 -9.85
CA ASN A 169 -4.57 4.11 -9.65
C ASN A 169 -3.10 4.55 -9.78
N LEU A 170 -2.40 4.70 -8.64
CA LEU A 170 -1.02 5.22 -8.60
C LEU A 170 -0.05 4.34 -9.38
N GLY A 171 -0.13 3.02 -9.25
CA GLY A 171 0.74 2.10 -9.97
C GLY A 171 0.57 2.20 -11.49
N LEU A 172 -0.67 2.34 -11.97
CA LEU A 172 -0.95 2.55 -13.39
C LEU A 172 -0.46 3.92 -13.87
N THR A 173 -0.69 4.96 -13.07
CA THR A 173 -0.27 6.33 -13.36
C THR A 173 1.25 6.40 -13.49
N PHE A 174 2.00 5.88 -12.53
CA PHE A 174 3.47 5.87 -12.59
C PHE A 174 4.00 5.06 -13.77
N ARG A 175 3.36 3.91 -14.07
CA ARG A 175 3.71 3.15 -15.26
C ARG A 175 3.54 3.96 -16.54
N ASN A 176 2.42 4.65 -16.69
CA ASN A 176 2.15 5.47 -17.88
C ASN A 176 3.14 6.62 -17.98
N GLN A 177 3.37 7.35 -16.89
CA GLN A 177 4.36 8.44 -16.83
C GLN A 177 5.77 7.94 -17.19
N PHE A 178 6.18 6.77 -16.69
CA PHE A 178 7.49 6.19 -17.04
C PHE A 178 7.56 5.78 -18.51
N GLN A 179 6.51 5.17 -19.07
CA GLN A 179 6.49 4.79 -20.49
C GLN A 179 6.54 6.02 -21.41
N ASP A 180 5.87 7.12 -21.05
CA ASP A 180 5.93 8.38 -21.78
C ASP A 180 7.33 8.99 -21.68
N ASN A 181 7.95 8.99 -20.50
CA ASN A 181 9.33 9.44 -20.32
C ASN A 181 10.31 8.60 -21.16
N LEU A 182 10.20 7.27 -21.15
CA LEU A 182 11.01 6.37 -21.97
C LEU A 182 10.89 6.67 -23.47
N LYS A 183 9.68 6.97 -23.93
CA LYS A 183 9.45 7.40 -25.31
C LYS A 183 10.12 8.74 -25.62
N ASN A 184 10.03 9.72 -24.72
CA ASN A 184 10.65 11.04 -24.87
C ASN A 184 12.19 10.95 -24.91
N GLU A 185 12.78 9.98 -24.21
CA GLU A 185 14.21 9.68 -24.23
C GLU A 185 14.61 8.73 -25.40
N ASN A 186 13.80 8.64 -26.45
CA ASN A 186 14.04 7.79 -27.61
C ASN A 186 14.29 6.29 -27.27
N TYR A 187 13.62 5.81 -26.24
CA TYR A 187 13.75 4.45 -25.70
C TYR A 187 15.14 4.13 -25.12
N ASP A 188 15.94 5.16 -24.81
CA ASP A 188 17.17 5.02 -24.02
C ASP A 188 16.78 4.80 -22.55
N LEU A 189 16.92 3.56 -22.09
CA LEU A 189 16.47 3.18 -20.74
C LEU A 189 17.29 3.83 -19.64
N ASP A 190 18.60 4.03 -19.83
CA ASP A 190 19.47 4.68 -18.84
C ASP A 190 19.05 6.12 -18.64
N LYS A 191 18.87 6.87 -19.71
CA LYS A 191 18.37 8.25 -19.66
C LYS A 191 16.95 8.31 -19.07
N ALA A 192 16.08 7.41 -19.48
CA ALA A 192 14.72 7.38 -18.96
C ALA A 192 14.70 7.13 -17.44
N ILE A 193 15.56 6.25 -16.92
CA ILE A 193 15.71 6.02 -15.48
C ILE A 193 16.26 7.27 -14.80
N GLU A 194 17.23 7.94 -15.42
CA GLU A 194 17.87 9.13 -14.85
C GLU A 194 16.91 10.33 -14.79
N THR A 195 16.13 10.56 -15.85
CA THR A 195 15.27 11.74 -15.99
C THR A 195 13.88 11.56 -15.39
N TRP A 196 13.42 10.32 -15.16
CA TRP A 196 12.07 10.08 -14.66
C TRP A 196 11.84 10.67 -13.28
N LYS A 197 10.72 11.40 -13.18
CA LYS A 197 10.17 11.93 -11.93
C LYS A 197 8.67 11.65 -11.92
N PRO A 198 8.10 11.08 -10.83
CA PRO A 198 6.66 11.01 -10.69
C PRO A 198 6.10 12.44 -10.67
N LEU A 199 5.07 12.67 -11.48
CA LEU A 199 4.37 13.95 -11.48
C LEU A 199 3.35 13.95 -10.33
N TYR A 200 3.14 15.13 -9.76
CA TYR A 200 2.03 15.36 -8.81
C TYR A 200 0.72 14.93 -9.48
N ILE A 201 -0.14 14.32 -8.70
CA ILE A 201 -1.50 13.94 -9.10
C ILE A 201 -2.39 14.95 -8.38
N ASP A 202 -2.83 15.96 -9.15
CA ASP A 202 -3.81 16.95 -8.69
C ASP A 202 -5.20 16.32 -8.57
#